data_f35b2a655c30b4671e41e7c401767ba1
#
_entry.id   f35b2a655c30b4671e41e7c401767ba1
#
_cell.length_a   1.000
_cell.length_b   1.000
_cell.length_c   1.000
_cell.angle_alpha   90.00
_cell.angle_beta   90.00
_cell.angle_gamma   90.00
#
_symmetry.space_group_name_H-M   'P 1'
#
loop_
_entity.id
_entity.type
_entity.pdbx_description
1 polymer ?
#
loop_
_entity_poly.entity_id
_entity_poly.type
_entity_poly.pdbx_seq_one_letter_code
_entity_poly.pdbx_strand_id
1 'polypeptide(L)'
;TEIFPAMLRAVRLAQSRIDFVTYVYWTGDIARQMAYALAERARGGVEVRVLLDAVGAQPMSQELIDVMTSSGVELRWFRPPARWKVWEIDHRTHRKILVVDHQYAFTGGVGVAQEWEGDARNENEWRDTHFQIEGPAVDPLRATFLSDWRDAGGRASTDLEIPERPLRAGNTLLGVVDASAQIQLNTAGRAFEAIIALARERLWIGTPYFNPAERLTGLLVEAAQRGVEVRVMIPGPHIDKRVSLLSAEEQAGRLLDAGVWLHRFQPSMYHVKQVIADHTLVMFGSANFNARSVYKDEEVAVVAIDPHLNEVLAGDYLADLDRCDTIRDRNQLDRSWAAVAAGKALKPLESEM
;
A
#
# COMPACT_ATOMS: atom_id res chain seq x y z
N THR A 1 14.87 6.37 -3.99
CA THR A 1 16.16 5.64 -4.07
C THR A 1 16.66 5.05 -2.78
N GLU A 2 16.05 5.31 -1.63
CA GLU A 2 16.50 4.80 -0.33
C GLU A 2 15.86 3.47 0.07
N ILE A 3 14.68 3.17 -0.47
CA ILE A 3 13.82 2.04 -0.05
C ILE A 3 14.51 0.70 -0.30
N PHE A 4 14.84 0.39 -1.55
CA PHE A 4 15.44 -0.89 -1.91
C PHE A 4 16.82 -1.14 -1.29
N PRO A 5 17.73 -0.16 -1.21
CA PRO A 5 18.97 -0.35 -0.48
C PRO A 5 18.77 -0.73 0.99
N ALA A 6 17.77 -0.17 1.68
CA ALA A 6 17.45 -0.51 3.06
C ALA A 6 16.89 -1.94 3.17
N MET A 7 15.91 -2.31 2.31
CA MET A 7 15.35 -3.65 2.26
C MET A 7 16.41 -4.71 1.93
N LEU A 8 17.21 -4.50 0.88
CA LEU A 8 18.29 -5.43 0.49
C LEU A 8 19.35 -5.59 1.58
N ARG A 9 19.68 -4.51 2.29
CA ARG A 9 20.59 -4.57 3.43
C ARG A 9 20.04 -5.47 4.53
N ALA A 10 18.77 -5.30 4.91
CA ALA A 10 18.11 -6.13 5.91
C ALA A 10 18.11 -7.61 5.48
N VAL A 11 17.70 -7.89 4.23
CA VAL A 11 17.71 -9.26 3.68
C VAL A 11 19.12 -9.87 3.73
N ARG A 12 20.15 -9.17 3.27
CA ARG A 12 21.53 -9.69 3.25
C ARG A 12 22.11 -9.94 4.64
N LEU A 13 21.63 -9.23 5.66
CA LEU A 13 22.08 -9.37 7.05
C LEU A 13 21.26 -10.39 7.84
N ALA A 14 20.19 -10.94 7.28
CA ALA A 14 19.32 -11.91 7.95
C ALA A 14 20.11 -13.12 8.47
N GLN A 15 19.81 -13.52 9.70
CA GLN A 15 20.50 -14.61 10.39
C GLN A 15 19.63 -15.86 10.57
N SER A 16 18.33 -15.69 10.73
CA SER A 16 17.42 -16.80 11.08
C SER A 16 16.26 -16.96 10.13
N ARG A 17 15.54 -15.86 9.81
CA ARG A 17 14.29 -15.94 9.05
C ARG A 17 14.00 -14.71 8.22
N ILE A 18 13.40 -14.95 7.04
CA ILE A 18 12.82 -13.93 6.19
C ILE A 18 11.40 -14.35 5.80
N ASP A 19 10.41 -13.51 6.09
CA ASP A 19 9.04 -13.65 5.66
C ASP A 19 8.70 -12.49 4.70
N PHE A 20 8.37 -12.79 3.45
CA PHE A 20 8.14 -11.78 2.44
C PHE A 20 6.84 -12.04 1.66
N VAL A 21 5.89 -11.09 1.69
CA VAL A 21 4.72 -11.08 0.83
C VAL A 21 4.69 -9.80 0.00
N THR A 22 4.38 -9.94 -1.28
CA THR A 22 4.16 -8.79 -2.15
C THR A 22 3.15 -9.10 -3.25
N TYR A 23 2.36 -8.08 -3.61
CA TYR A 23 1.45 -8.14 -4.75
C TYR A 23 2.22 -8.09 -6.07
N VAL A 24 3.10 -7.09 -6.21
CA VAL A 24 3.91 -6.88 -7.42
C VAL A 24 5.30 -7.46 -7.22
N TYR A 25 5.67 -8.38 -8.11
CA TYR A 25 7.05 -8.80 -8.33
C TYR A 25 7.25 -8.96 -9.85
N TRP A 26 7.75 -7.91 -10.50
CA TRP A 26 7.84 -7.89 -11.96
C TRP A 26 9.27 -8.10 -12.46
N THR A 27 9.80 -7.13 -13.18
CA THR A 27 11.09 -7.17 -13.85
C THR A 27 12.02 -6.02 -13.40
N GLY A 28 13.23 -6.01 -13.88
CA GLY A 28 14.22 -4.99 -13.58
C GLY A 28 15.39 -5.49 -12.73
N ASP A 29 16.33 -4.59 -12.48
CA ASP A 29 17.51 -4.93 -11.70
C ASP A 29 17.16 -5.24 -10.25
N ILE A 30 16.24 -4.50 -9.67
CA ILE A 30 15.80 -4.76 -8.29
C ILE A 30 15.15 -6.13 -8.13
N ALA A 31 14.38 -6.59 -9.12
CA ALA A 31 13.77 -7.93 -9.08
C ALA A 31 14.83 -9.02 -9.02
N ARG A 32 15.89 -8.89 -9.85
CA ARG A 32 17.04 -9.79 -9.80
C ARG A 32 17.78 -9.71 -8.48
N GLN A 33 18.14 -8.50 -8.03
CA GLN A 33 18.89 -8.31 -6.79
C GLN A 33 18.14 -8.90 -5.58
N MET A 34 16.83 -8.71 -5.48
CA MET A 34 16.01 -9.26 -4.40
C MET A 34 15.97 -10.79 -4.46
N ALA A 35 15.70 -11.38 -5.64
CA ALA A 35 15.66 -12.84 -5.79
C ALA A 35 17.00 -13.50 -5.43
N TYR A 36 18.12 -12.94 -5.91
CA TYR A 36 19.46 -13.47 -5.60
C TYR A 36 19.82 -13.29 -4.12
N ALA A 37 19.45 -12.18 -3.48
CA ALA A 37 19.69 -11.97 -2.05
C ALA A 37 18.90 -12.97 -1.18
N LEU A 38 17.63 -13.20 -1.51
CA LEU A 38 16.80 -14.22 -0.84
C LEU A 38 17.37 -15.63 -1.02
N ALA A 39 17.75 -15.97 -2.26
CA ALA A 39 18.36 -17.26 -2.59
C ALA A 39 19.72 -17.48 -1.87
N GLU A 40 20.54 -16.44 -1.75
CA GLU A 40 21.81 -16.48 -1.01
C GLU A 40 21.57 -16.77 0.48
N ARG A 41 20.60 -16.11 1.09
CA ARG A 41 20.26 -16.36 2.51
C ARG A 41 19.72 -17.75 2.74
N ALA A 42 18.85 -18.24 1.86
CA ALA A 42 18.33 -19.61 1.95
C ALA A 42 19.47 -20.67 1.87
N ARG A 43 20.42 -20.50 0.92
CA ARG A 43 21.62 -21.35 0.85
C ARG A 43 22.50 -21.26 2.11
N GLY A 44 22.49 -20.10 2.77
CA GLY A 44 23.19 -19.89 4.05
C GLY A 44 22.47 -20.46 5.26
N GLY A 45 21.33 -21.16 5.09
CA GLY A 45 20.57 -21.79 6.16
C GLY A 45 19.52 -20.90 6.82
N VAL A 46 19.28 -19.70 6.30
CA VAL A 46 18.17 -18.83 6.74
C VAL A 46 16.86 -19.42 6.23
N GLU A 47 15.83 -19.50 7.07
CA GLU A 47 14.48 -19.87 6.66
C GLU A 47 13.87 -18.72 5.83
N VAL A 48 13.67 -18.92 4.53
CA VAL A 48 13.13 -17.89 3.63
C VAL A 48 11.79 -18.34 3.07
N ARG A 49 10.74 -17.59 3.38
CA ARG A 49 9.39 -17.80 2.88
C ARG A 49 8.97 -16.60 2.04
N VAL A 50 8.54 -16.87 0.81
CA VAL A 50 8.07 -15.85 -0.15
C VAL A 50 6.65 -16.18 -0.58
N LEU A 51 5.75 -15.24 -0.41
CA LEU A 51 4.36 -15.33 -0.86
C LEU A 51 4.11 -14.28 -1.95
N LEU A 52 3.79 -14.74 -3.13
CA LEU A 52 3.50 -13.88 -4.28
C LEU A 52 2.02 -13.95 -4.64
N ASP A 53 1.41 -12.81 -4.95
CA ASP A 53 0.07 -12.82 -5.52
C ASP A 53 0.11 -13.38 -6.94
N ALA A 54 -0.74 -14.38 -7.24
CA ALA A 54 -0.68 -15.10 -8.50
C ALA A 54 -1.11 -14.27 -9.73
N VAL A 55 -1.77 -13.13 -9.51
CA VAL A 55 -2.15 -12.18 -10.58
C VAL A 55 -1.16 -11.04 -10.63
N GLY A 56 -0.90 -10.40 -9.48
CA GLY A 56 -0.02 -9.23 -9.40
C GLY A 56 1.43 -9.51 -9.76
N ALA A 57 1.93 -10.72 -9.46
CA ALA A 57 3.30 -11.14 -9.76
C ALA A 57 3.44 -11.96 -11.07
N GLN A 58 2.39 -12.02 -11.90
CA GLN A 58 2.45 -12.75 -13.18
C GLN A 58 3.63 -12.35 -14.09
N PRO A 59 4.07 -11.09 -14.16
CA PRO A 59 5.20 -10.71 -15.02
C PRO A 59 6.58 -11.20 -14.55
N MET A 60 6.66 -11.81 -13.36
CA MET A 60 7.92 -12.35 -12.85
C MET A 60 8.48 -13.45 -13.75
N SER A 61 9.79 -13.42 -14.05
CA SER A 61 10.39 -14.45 -14.89
C SER A 61 10.52 -15.80 -14.16
N GLN A 62 10.37 -16.90 -14.93
CA GLN A 62 10.56 -18.24 -14.42
C GLN A 62 11.98 -18.45 -13.88
N GLU A 63 12.98 -17.83 -14.50
CA GLU A 63 14.38 -17.89 -14.06
C GLU A 63 14.55 -17.45 -12.58
N LEU A 64 13.90 -16.35 -12.19
CA LEU A 64 13.99 -15.85 -10.80
C LEU A 64 13.26 -16.78 -9.82
N ILE A 65 12.15 -17.37 -10.24
CA ILE A 65 11.43 -18.38 -9.46
C ILE A 65 12.34 -19.60 -9.24
N ASP A 66 12.98 -20.08 -10.29
CA ASP A 66 13.88 -21.24 -10.24
C ASP A 66 15.12 -20.97 -9.38
N VAL A 67 15.71 -19.78 -9.48
CA VAL A 67 16.84 -19.34 -8.62
C VAL A 67 16.44 -19.38 -7.15
N MET A 68 15.29 -18.88 -6.77
CA MET A 68 14.84 -18.92 -5.38
C MET A 68 14.52 -20.33 -4.91
N THR A 69 13.69 -21.06 -5.65
CA THR A 69 13.21 -22.39 -5.23
C THR A 69 14.32 -23.44 -5.19
N SER A 70 15.24 -23.44 -6.17
CA SER A 70 16.42 -24.32 -6.17
C SER A 70 17.41 -24.02 -5.05
N SER A 71 17.35 -22.83 -4.48
CA SER A 71 18.20 -22.41 -3.35
C SER A 71 17.59 -22.71 -1.97
N GLY A 72 16.37 -23.28 -1.93
CA GLY A 72 15.70 -23.61 -0.68
C GLY A 72 14.72 -22.55 -0.17
N VAL A 73 14.41 -21.53 -0.97
CA VAL A 73 13.32 -20.59 -0.66
C VAL A 73 11.99 -21.32 -0.77
N GLU A 74 11.16 -21.30 0.29
CA GLU A 74 9.78 -21.76 0.21
C GLU A 74 8.93 -20.65 -0.44
N LEU A 75 8.62 -20.82 -1.74
CA LEU A 75 7.82 -19.90 -2.52
C LEU A 75 6.41 -20.46 -2.69
N ARG A 76 5.40 -19.62 -2.41
CA ARG A 76 3.99 -19.94 -2.60
C ARG A 76 3.28 -18.84 -3.37
N TRP A 77 2.16 -19.23 -3.98
CA TRP A 77 1.29 -18.34 -4.73
C TRP A 77 -0.02 -18.15 -3.98
N PHE A 78 -0.38 -16.90 -3.74
CA PHE A 78 -1.67 -16.58 -3.15
C PHE A 78 -2.76 -16.66 -4.21
N ARG A 79 -3.76 -17.52 -3.97
CA ARG A 79 -4.94 -17.73 -4.81
C ARG A 79 -4.61 -17.83 -6.30
N PRO A 80 -3.87 -18.86 -6.74
CA PRO A 80 -3.62 -19.09 -8.15
C PRO A 80 -4.94 -19.30 -8.89
N PRO A 81 -5.12 -18.73 -10.11
CA PRO A 81 -6.34 -18.87 -10.88
C PRO A 81 -6.68 -20.35 -11.12
N ALA A 82 -7.77 -20.82 -10.54
CA ALA A 82 -8.29 -22.17 -10.78
C ALA A 82 -9.52 -22.06 -11.69
N ARG A 83 -9.60 -22.92 -12.73
CA ARG A 83 -10.68 -22.90 -13.74
C ARG A 83 -12.11 -22.90 -13.16
N TRP A 84 -12.28 -23.27 -11.89
CA TRP A 84 -13.57 -23.48 -11.23
C TRP A 84 -13.90 -22.48 -10.13
N LYS A 85 -12.99 -21.53 -9.82
CA LYS A 85 -13.12 -20.61 -8.68
C LYS A 85 -12.96 -19.16 -9.14
N VAL A 86 -13.81 -18.72 -10.05
CA VAL A 86 -13.77 -17.38 -10.65
C VAL A 86 -13.88 -16.27 -9.58
N TRP A 87 -14.60 -16.52 -8.47
CA TRP A 87 -14.72 -15.58 -7.37
C TRP A 87 -13.45 -15.39 -6.52
N GLU A 88 -12.51 -16.37 -6.53
CA GLU A 88 -11.21 -16.21 -5.85
C GLU A 88 -10.25 -15.31 -6.62
N ILE A 89 -10.52 -15.04 -7.90
CA ILE A 89 -9.73 -14.11 -8.72
C ILE A 89 -9.92 -12.69 -8.23
N ASP A 90 -11.03 -12.38 -7.62
CA ASP A 90 -11.44 -11.04 -7.22
C ASP A 90 -10.85 -10.56 -5.88
N HIS A 91 -10.51 -11.51 -5.00
CA HIS A 91 -9.90 -11.24 -3.70
C HIS A 91 -8.40 -11.52 -3.74
N ARG A 92 -7.57 -10.46 -3.71
CA ARG A 92 -6.11 -10.55 -3.87
C ARG A 92 -5.38 -10.16 -2.59
N THR A 93 -4.16 -10.68 -2.40
CA THR A 93 -3.29 -10.10 -1.38
C THR A 93 -2.57 -8.89 -1.96
N HIS A 94 -3.02 -7.72 -1.55
CA HIS A 94 -2.37 -6.47 -1.93
C HIS A 94 -1.33 -6.02 -0.89
N ARG A 95 -1.08 -6.85 0.11
CA ARG A 95 -0.07 -6.64 1.15
C ARG A 95 1.34 -6.56 0.59
N LYS A 96 2.15 -5.72 1.20
CA LYS A 96 3.58 -5.61 0.96
C LYS A 96 4.24 -5.59 2.32
N ILE A 97 4.75 -6.75 2.74
CA ILE A 97 5.37 -6.95 4.05
C ILE A 97 6.66 -7.75 3.86
N LEU A 98 7.76 -7.22 4.33
CA LEU A 98 9.01 -7.95 4.50
C LEU A 98 9.37 -7.94 5.99
N VAL A 99 9.49 -9.12 6.60
CA VAL A 99 9.94 -9.26 7.98
C VAL A 99 11.26 -10.00 8.00
N VAL A 100 12.23 -9.48 8.74
CA VAL A 100 13.57 -10.04 8.87
C VAL A 100 13.91 -10.23 10.35
N ASP A 101 14.21 -11.48 10.75
CA ASP A 101 14.72 -11.91 12.07
C ASP A 101 13.88 -11.40 13.26
N HIS A 102 12.59 -11.13 13.10
CA HIS A 102 11.73 -10.49 14.11
C HIS A 102 12.23 -9.09 14.58
N GLN A 103 13.22 -8.53 13.91
CA GLN A 103 13.81 -7.25 14.29
C GLN A 103 13.31 -6.12 13.41
N TYR A 104 13.17 -6.39 12.11
CA TYR A 104 12.82 -5.41 11.12
C TYR A 104 11.57 -5.85 10.36
N ALA A 105 10.66 -4.92 10.15
CA ALA A 105 9.58 -5.08 9.19
C ALA A 105 9.58 -3.91 8.23
N PHE A 106 9.22 -4.17 6.97
CA PHE A 106 9.02 -3.14 5.95
C PHE A 106 7.59 -3.26 5.42
N THR A 107 6.91 -2.14 5.28
CA THR A 107 5.58 -2.06 4.66
C THR A 107 5.33 -0.69 4.04
N GLY A 108 4.40 -0.62 3.10
CA GLY A 108 4.08 0.60 2.34
C GLY A 108 3.51 0.28 0.97
N GLY A 109 3.65 1.18 0.02
CA GLY A 109 3.09 1.02 -1.32
C GLY A 109 3.98 0.24 -2.29
N VAL A 110 5.27 0.12 -2.02
CA VAL A 110 6.30 -0.35 -2.97
C VAL A 110 6.19 -1.84 -3.26
N GLY A 111 6.12 -2.18 -4.54
CA GLY A 111 6.34 -3.54 -5.05
C GLY A 111 7.79 -3.76 -5.49
N VAL A 112 8.12 -4.95 -5.99
CA VAL A 112 9.46 -5.26 -6.52
C VAL A 112 9.41 -5.15 -8.04
N ALA A 113 9.73 -3.97 -8.56
CA ALA A 113 9.79 -3.70 -9.99
C ALA A 113 10.61 -2.43 -10.28
N GLN A 114 11.11 -2.33 -11.51
CA GLN A 114 11.93 -1.19 -11.94
C GLN A 114 11.19 0.15 -11.86
N GLU A 115 9.88 0.15 -11.94
CA GLU A 115 9.03 1.34 -11.86
C GLU A 115 9.19 2.09 -10.53
N TRP A 116 9.59 1.40 -9.46
CA TRP A 116 9.91 2.01 -8.17
C TRP A 116 11.39 2.35 -7.98
N GLU A 117 12.25 2.12 -8.99
CA GLU A 117 13.63 2.59 -8.96
C GLU A 117 13.69 4.06 -9.43
N GLY A 118 14.41 4.89 -8.70
CA GLY A 118 14.55 6.31 -9.02
C GLY A 118 13.94 7.26 -7.97
N ASP A 119 13.75 8.51 -8.34
CA ASP A 119 13.35 9.62 -7.46
C ASP A 119 12.10 10.36 -7.99
N ALA A 120 11.23 9.66 -8.72
CA ALA A 120 10.01 10.21 -9.30
C ALA A 120 10.27 11.46 -10.18
N ARG A 121 11.34 11.43 -10.99
CA ARG A 121 11.75 12.56 -11.87
C ARG A 121 11.03 12.55 -13.20
N ASN A 122 10.56 11.38 -13.61
CA ASN A 122 9.91 11.16 -14.91
C ASN A 122 8.89 10.01 -14.81
N GLU A 123 8.14 9.78 -15.86
CA GLU A 123 7.03 8.80 -15.92
C GLU A 123 7.42 7.35 -15.58
N ASN A 124 8.69 6.98 -15.71
CA ASN A 124 9.18 5.63 -15.43
C ASN A 124 9.65 5.45 -13.99
N GLU A 125 9.63 6.49 -13.18
CA GLU A 125 10.08 6.48 -11.78
C GLU A 125 8.89 6.78 -10.86
N TRP A 126 8.21 5.76 -10.35
CA TRP A 126 7.02 5.95 -9.54
C TRP A 126 7.34 6.62 -8.19
N ARG A 127 6.48 7.56 -7.78
CA ARG A 127 6.54 8.17 -6.45
C ARG A 127 5.80 7.28 -5.46
N ASP A 128 6.50 6.75 -4.47
CA ASP A 128 5.91 5.94 -3.40
C ASP A 128 6.60 6.17 -2.06
N THR A 129 6.03 5.63 -0.99
CA THR A 129 6.57 5.67 0.36
C THR A 129 6.56 4.27 0.96
N HIS A 130 7.65 3.92 1.65
CA HIS A 130 7.80 2.64 2.33
C HIS A 130 8.48 2.85 3.67
N PHE A 131 8.11 2.07 4.67
CA PHE A 131 8.51 2.30 6.05
C PHE A 131 9.27 1.11 6.60
N GLN A 132 10.38 1.37 7.26
CA GLN A 132 11.05 0.42 8.12
C GLN A 132 10.50 0.57 9.53
N ILE A 133 10.13 -0.55 10.14
CA ILE A 133 9.54 -0.63 11.48
C ILE A 133 10.40 -1.56 12.32
N GLU A 134 10.66 -1.15 13.55
CA GLU A 134 11.42 -1.92 14.54
C GLU A 134 10.60 -2.03 15.83
N GLY A 135 10.95 -3.03 16.64
CA GLY A 135 10.32 -3.24 17.94
C GLY A 135 9.03 -4.06 17.90
N PRO A 136 8.14 -3.93 18.91
CA PRO A 136 7.00 -4.84 19.10
C PRO A 136 6.00 -4.89 17.95
N ALA A 137 5.94 -3.84 17.12
CA ALA A 137 5.04 -3.79 15.95
C ALA A 137 5.45 -4.74 14.81
N VAL A 138 6.65 -5.31 14.84
CA VAL A 138 7.10 -6.32 13.88
C VAL A 138 6.27 -7.60 13.99
N ASP A 139 5.92 -8.04 15.21
CA ASP A 139 5.19 -9.28 15.43
C ASP A 139 3.77 -9.26 14.82
N PRO A 140 2.91 -8.23 15.03
CA PRO A 140 1.62 -8.18 14.36
C PRO A 140 1.75 -8.07 12.82
N LEU A 141 2.78 -7.42 12.27
CA LEU A 141 3.02 -7.44 10.81
C LEU A 141 3.36 -8.85 10.33
N ARG A 142 4.17 -9.58 11.10
CA ARG A 142 4.45 -10.99 10.81
C ARG A 142 3.20 -11.86 10.94
N ALA A 143 2.36 -11.62 11.94
CA ALA A 143 1.10 -12.34 12.10
C ALA A 143 0.18 -12.15 10.87
N THR A 144 0.15 -10.94 10.32
CA THR A 144 -0.57 -10.62 9.07
C THR A 144 -0.01 -11.41 7.88
N PHE A 145 1.32 -11.51 7.73
CA PHE A 145 1.95 -12.40 6.73
C PHE A 145 1.53 -13.85 6.93
N LEU A 146 1.59 -14.36 8.16
CA LEU A 146 1.27 -15.76 8.47
C LEU A 146 -0.19 -16.11 8.19
N SER A 147 -1.11 -15.16 8.26
CA SER A 147 -2.50 -15.34 7.86
C SER A 147 -2.59 -15.71 6.39
N ASP A 148 -2.00 -14.88 5.49
CA ASP A 148 -1.99 -15.15 4.04
C ASP A 148 -1.19 -16.41 3.69
N TRP A 149 -0.08 -16.65 4.42
CA TRP A 149 0.73 -17.84 4.23
C TRP A 149 -0.05 -19.13 4.45
N ARG A 150 -0.87 -19.19 5.52
CA ARG A 150 -1.77 -20.32 5.77
C ARG A 150 -2.84 -20.47 4.71
N ASP A 151 -3.42 -19.38 4.26
CA ASP A 151 -4.42 -19.37 3.19
C ASP A 151 -3.85 -19.90 1.88
N ALA A 152 -2.55 -19.67 1.63
CA ALA A 152 -1.81 -20.26 0.51
C ALA A 152 -1.37 -21.72 0.76
N GLY A 153 -1.86 -22.38 1.82
CA GLY A 153 -1.54 -23.76 2.16
C GLY A 153 -0.17 -23.93 2.80
N GLY A 154 0.45 -22.84 3.26
CA GLY A 154 1.70 -22.88 4.02
C GLY A 154 1.48 -23.46 5.42
N ARG A 155 2.45 -24.21 5.93
CA ARG A 155 2.40 -24.67 7.32
C ARG A 155 2.62 -23.47 8.23
N ALA A 156 1.77 -23.28 9.22
CA ALA A 156 2.08 -22.39 10.33
C ALA A 156 3.28 -23.03 11.04
N SER A 157 4.41 -22.31 11.09
CA SER A 157 5.45 -22.66 12.03
C SER A 157 4.82 -22.66 13.43
N THR A 158 5.05 -23.73 14.21
CA THR A 158 4.64 -23.76 15.61
C THR A 158 5.46 -22.77 16.45
N ASP A 159 6.49 -22.21 15.84
CA ASP A 159 7.39 -21.22 16.41
C ASP A 159 6.82 -19.81 16.24
N LEU A 160 5.67 -19.56 16.85
CA LEU A 160 5.33 -18.24 17.34
C LEU A 160 6.22 -17.97 18.57
N GLU A 161 7.52 -18.02 18.37
CA GLU A 161 8.45 -17.45 19.34
C GLU A 161 8.24 -15.95 19.35
N ILE A 162 7.26 -15.53 20.12
CA ILE A 162 7.18 -14.14 20.57
C ILE A 162 8.40 -13.97 21.46
N PRO A 163 9.34 -13.09 21.13
CA PRO A 163 10.49 -12.86 21.99
C PRO A 163 10.01 -12.60 23.42
N GLU A 164 10.58 -13.27 24.42
CA GLU A 164 10.18 -13.11 25.83
C GLU A 164 10.21 -11.63 26.29
N ARG A 165 10.97 -10.80 25.58
CA ARG A 165 10.99 -9.34 25.74
C ARG A 165 10.94 -8.68 24.36
N PRO A 166 9.86 -8.01 24.02
CA PRO A 166 9.82 -7.22 22.80
C PRO A 166 10.94 -6.17 22.83
N LEU A 167 11.79 -6.18 21.80
CA LEU A 167 12.82 -5.17 21.62
C LEU A 167 12.13 -3.81 21.56
N ARG A 168 12.35 -2.95 22.55
CA ARG A 168 11.87 -1.57 22.47
C ARG A 168 12.75 -0.80 21.51
N ALA A 169 12.16 -0.27 20.45
CA ALA A 169 12.82 0.61 19.50
C ALA A 169 12.01 1.89 19.37
N GLY A 170 12.58 3.01 19.78
CA GLY A 170 11.92 4.33 19.67
C GLY A 170 10.74 4.55 20.63
N ASN A 171 10.01 5.64 20.39
CA ASN A 171 8.91 6.10 21.24
C ASN A 171 7.58 6.25 20.46
N THR A 172 7.54 5.89 19.19
CA THR A 172 6.33 5.97 18.35
C THR A 172 5.30 4.97 18.81
N LEU A 173 4.08 5.41 19.09
CA LEU A 173 2.96 4.51 19.34
C LEU A 173 2.41 4.00 18.01
N LEU A 174 2.56 2.70 17.77
CA LEU A 174 2.12 2.04 16.53
C LEU A 174 1.00 1.04 16.79
N GLY A 175 0.00 1.03 15.90
CA GLY A 175 -1.01 -0.01 15.81
C GLY A 175 -1.03 -0.59 14.39
N VAL A 176 -1.01 -1.92 14.28
CA VAL A 176 -1.15 -2.61 12.99
C VAL A 176 -2.62 -2.96 12.75
N VAL A 177 -3.13 -2.60 11.60
CA VAL A 177 -4.48 -2.90 11.12
C VAL A 177 -4.37 -4.00 10.07
N ASP A 178 -4.71 -5.21 10.45
CA ASP A 178 -4.89 -6.32 9.52
C ASP A 178 -6.26 -6.17 8.85
N ALA A 179 -6.26 -5.84 7.59
CA ALA A 179 -7.47 -5.67 6.80
C ALA A 179 -7.66 -6.91 5.92
N SER A 180 -8.40 -7.87 6.44
CA SER A 180 -8.76 -9.09 5.71
C SER A 180 -10.21 -9.02 5.22
N ALA A 181 -10.40 -9.17 3.92
CA ALA A 181 -11.73 -9.26 3.31
C ALA A 181 -12.52 -10.48 3.80
N GLN A 182 -11.84 -11.56 4.20
CA GLN A 182 -12.48 -12.80 4.68
C GLN A 182 -13.22 -12.60 6.00
N ILE A 183 -12.75 -11.69 6.85
CA ILE A 183 -13.34 -11.49 8.19
C ILE A 183 -14.56 -10.59 8.13
N GLN A 184 -14.89 -10.00 6.97
CA GLN A 184 -16.01 -9.05 6.76
C GLN A 184 -16.03 -7.86 7.75
N LEU A 185 -14.92 -7.61 8.45
CA LEU A 185 -14.84 -6.57 9.47
C LEU A 185 -14.52 -5.20 8.91
N ASN A 186 -14.14 -5.10 7.62
CA ASN A 186 -13.80 -3.83 6.99
C ASN A 186 -12.86 -2.97 7.86
N THR A 187 -11.80 -3.57 8.40
CA THR A 187 -10.92 -2.92 9.37
C THR A 187 -10.17 -1.72 8.79
N ALA A 188 -9.74 -1.77 7.51
CA ALA A 188 -9.14 -0.63 6.83
C ALA A 188 -10.13 0.53 6.70
N GLY A 189 -11.37 0.26 6.27
CA GLY A 189 -12.42 1.27 6.17
C GLY A 189 -12.73 1.91 7.51
N ARG A 190 -12.82 1.12 8.58
CA ARG A 190 -13.03 1.65 9.94
C ARG A 190 -11.87 2.51 10.43
N ALA A 191 -10.63 2.16 10.08
CA ALA A 191 -9.48 2.98 10.40
C ALA A 191 -9.54 4.33 9.66
N PHE A 192 -9.87 4.34 8.37
CA PHE A 192 -10.11 5.57 7.62
C PHE A 192 -11.23 6.40 8.24
N GLU A 193 -12.40 5.80 8.54
CA GLU A 193 -13.53 6.48 9.18
C GLU A 193 -13.12 7.13 10.50
N ALA A 194 -12.40 6.39 11.34
CA ALA A 194 -11.94 6.89 12.64
C ALA A 194 -10.99 8.09 12.49
N ILE A 195 -10.01 8.01 11.59
CA ILE A 195 -9.05 9.09 11.36
C ILE A 195 -9.76 10.34 10.83
N ILE A 196 -10.67 10.21 9.87
CA ILE A 196 -11.45 11.33 9.32
C ILE A 196 -12.32 11.98 10.40
N ALA A 197 -12.94 11.17 11.26
CA ALA A 197 -13.76 11.66 12.36
C ALA A 197 -12.94 12.38 13.45
N LEU A 198 -11.70 11.96 13.68
CA LEU A 198 -10.81 12.54 14.69
C LEU A 198 -10.15 13.83 14.23
N ALA A 199 -9.94 14.02 12.92
CA ALA A 199 -9.27 15.20 12.37
C ALA A 199 -10.01 16.50 12.73
N ARG A 200 -9.22 17.51 13.17
CA ARG A 200 -9.69 18.82 13.66
C ARG A 200 -9.18 20.00 12.85
N GLU A 201 -7.95 19.93 12.36
CA GLU A 201 -7.28 21.04 11.69
C GLU A 201 -6.97 20.70 10.23
N ARG A 202 -6.31 19.57 9.98
CA ARG A 202 -5.95 19.14 8.63
C ARG A 202 -6.11 17.64 8.45
N LEU A 203 -6.44 17.23 7.23
CA LEU A 203 -6.53 15.85 6.79
C LEU A 203 -5.97 15.77 5.36
N TRP A 204 -4.75 15.25 5.21
CA TRP A 204 -4.08 15.12 3.92
C TRP A 204 -3.96 13.66 3.54
N ILE A 205 -4.46 13.31 2.38
CA ILE A 205 -4.54 11.95 1.86
C ILE A 205 -3.70 11.84 0.60
N GLY A 206 -2.78 10.88 0.55
CA GLY A 206 -2.09 10.46 -0.66
C GLY A 206 -2.56 9.07 -1.05
N THR A 207 -3.05 8.89 -2.30
CA THR A 207 -3.51 7.59 -2.77
C THR A 207 -3.42 7.47 -4.30
N PRO A 208 -2.99 6.31 -4.84
CA PRO A 208 -2.94 6.11 -6.30
C PRO A 208 -4.31 5.97 -6.93
N TYR A 209 -5.27 5.40 -6.21
CA TYR A 209 -6.62 5.16 -6.70
C TYR A 209 -7.61 5.76 -5.72
N PHE A 210 -8.22 6.86 -6.12
CA PHE A 210 -9.19 7.59 -5.32
C PHE A 210 -10.60 7.30 -5.82
N ASN A 211 -11.17 6.25 -5.28
CA ASN A 211 -12.57 5.88 -5.52
C ASN A 211 -13.20 5.41 -4.19
N PRO A 212 -13.34 6.33 -3.22
CA PRO A 212 -13.86 5.99 -1.90
C PRO A 212 -15.32 5.53 -1.97
N ALA A 213 -15.67 4.61 -1.10
CA ALA A 213 -17.07 4.25 -0.86
C ALA A 213 -17.88 5.50 -0.41
N GLU A 214 -19.16 5.53 -0.73
CA GLU A 214 -20.05 6.68 -0.45
C GLU A 214 -19.96 7.19 1.00
N ARG A 215 -19.82 6.27 1.96
CA ARG A 215 -19.65 6.62 3.36
C ARG A 215 -18.38 7.43 3.63
N LEU A 216 -17.24 7.02 3.05
CA LEU A 216 -15.97 7.74 3.21
C LEU A 216 -16.03 9.11 2.51
N THR A 217 -16.64 9.19 1.33
CA THR A 217 -16.89 10.45 0.64
C THR A 217 -17.73 11.40 1.50
N GLY A 218 -18.80 10.89 2.12
CA GLY A 218 -19.64 11.67 3.04
C GLY A 218 -18.84 12.20 4.23
N LEU A 219 -18.01 11.39 4.85
CA LEU A 219 -17.16 11.79 5.99
C LEU A 219 -16.11 12.85 5.61
N LEU A 220 -15.54 12.79 4.42
CA LEU A 220 -14.63 13.85 3.93
C LEU A 220 -15.36 15.17 3.75
N VAL A 221 -16.58 15.16 3.18
CA VAL A 221 -17.44 16.34 3.08
C VAL A 221 -17.76 16.92 4.46
N GLU A 222 -18.17 16.08 5.39
CA GLU A 222 -18.44 16.49 6.78
C GLU A 222 -17.19 17.06 7.47
N ALA A 223 -16.01 16.48 7.24
CA ALA A 223 -14.76 17.01 7.78
C ALA A 223 -14.46 18.42 7.25
N ALA A 224 -14.56 18.62 5.94
CA ALA A 224 -14.40 19.94 5.33
C ALA A 224 -15.43 20.95 5.85
N GLN A 225 -16.70 20.56 6.01
CA GLN A 225 -17.76 21.40 6.58
C GLN A 225 -17.52 21.77 8.05
N ARG A 226 -16.78 20.91 8.81
CA ARG A 226 -16.33 21.23 10.17
C ARG A 226 -15.16 22.22 10.19
N GLY A 227 -14.64 22.61 9.04
CA GLY A 227 -13.49 23.52 8.93
C GLY A 227 -12.13 22.83 8.88
N VAL A 228 -12.08 21.48 8.74
CA VAL A 228 -10.83 20.74 8.55
C VAL A 228 -10.31 21.04 7.14
N GLU A 229 -9.01 21.35 7.03
CA GLU A 229 -8.35 21.47 5.74
C GLU A 229 -8.15 20.07 5.11
N VAL A 230 -9.03 19.70 4.18
CA VAL A 230 -8.98 18.39 3.52
C VAL A 230 -8.30 18.51 2.16
N ARG A 231 -7.20 17.77 1.96
CA ARG A 231 -6.46 17.68 0.71
C ARG A 231 -6.31 16.23 0.28
N VAL A 232 -6.49 15.95 -1.01
CA VAL A 232 -6.29 14.62 -1.60
C VAL A 232 -5.31 14.75 -2.75
N MET A 233 -4.21 13.99 -2.69
CA MET A 233 -3.22 13.89 -3.76
C MET A 233 -3.37 12.57 -4.48
N ILE A 234 -3.50 12.64 -5.80
CA ILE A 234 -3.72 11.52 -6.71
C ILE A 234 -2.72 11.60 -7.88
N PRO A 235 -2.54 10.53 -8.67
CA PRO A 235 -1.79 10.61 -9.91
C PRO A 235 -2.40 11.61 -10.89
N GLY A 236 -1.54 12.21 -11.70
CA GLY A 236 -1.90 13.02 -12.86
C GLY A 236 -1.92 12.19 -14.15
N PRO A 237 -1.24 12.65 -15.21
CA PRO A 237 -1.33 12.04 -16.54
C PRO A 237 -0.69 10.65 -16.63
N HIS A 238 0.21 10.31 -15.71
CA HIS A 238 0.99 9.07 -15.71
C HIS A 238 0.37 7.94 -14.88
N ILE A 239 -0.95 7.99 -14.63
CA ILE A 239 -1.67 6.92 -13.95
C ILE A 239 -1.66 5.64 -14.79
N ASP A 240 -1.37 4.50 -14.17
CA ASP A 240 -1.37 3.18 -14.82
C ASP A 240 -2.78 2.72 -15.23
N LYS A 241 -3.81 3.11 -14.47
CA LYS A 241 -5.22 2.77 -14.72
C LYS A 241 -6.05 4.04 -14.96
N ARG A 242 -6.15 4.47 -16.21
CA ARG A 242 -6.96 5.66 -16.61
C ARG A 242 -8.41 5.63 -16.15
N VAL A 243 -8.98 4.44 -16.01
CA VAL A 243 -10.34 4.22 -15.50
C VAL A 243 -10.50 4.76 -14.08
N SER A 244 -9.49 4.58 -13.22
CA SER A 244 -9.52 5.11 -11.85
C SER A 244 -9.50 6.65 -11.79
N LEU A 245 -8.84 7.30 -12.75
CA LEU A 245 -8.87 8.77 -12.85
C LEU A 245 -10.27 9.28 -13.19
N LEU A 246 -10.95 8.64 -14.14
CA LEU A 246 -12.31 9.02 -14.54
C LEU A 246 -13.32 8.85 -13.41
N SER A 247 -13.19 7.79 -12.62
CA SER A 247 -14.02 7.57 -11.42
C SER A 247 -13.75 8.62 -10.34
N ALA A 248 -12.47 8.95 -10.10
CA ALA A 248 -12.09 10.01 -9.16
C ALA A 248 -12.71 11.36 -9.57
N GLU A 249 -12.73 11.68 -10.85
CA GLU A 249 -13.31 12.93 -11.38
C GLU A 249 -14.84 13.01 -11.23
N GLU A 250 -15.54 11.89 -11.33
CA GLU A 250 -16.99 11.85 -11.09
C GLU A 250 -17.34 12.23 -9.64
N GLN A 251 -16.58 11.70 -8.67
CA GLN A 251 -16.80 11.97 -7.25
C GLN A 251 -16.26 13.34 -6.82
N ALA A 252 -15.27 13.86 -7.55
CA ALA A 252 -14.58 15.10 -7.23
C ALA A 252 -15.52 16.31 -7.09
N GLY A 253 -16.58 16.37 -7.90
CA GLY A 253 -17.49 17.51 -7.87
C GLY A 253 -18.12 17.79 -6.51
N ARG A 254 -18.55 16.76 -5.80
CA ARG A 254 -19.15 16.88 -4.46
C ARG A 254 -18.12 17.29 -3.41
N LEU A 255 -16.90 16.76 -3.52
CA LEU A 255 -15.80 17.07 -2.62
C LEU A 255 -15.33 18.52 -2.80
N LEU A 256 -15.17 18.97 -4.05
CA LEU A 256 -14.79 20.34 -4.37
C LEU A 256 -15.84 21.35 -3.89
N ASP A 257 -17.14 21.04 -4.05
CA ASP A 257 -18.23 21.89 -3.56
C ASP A 257 -18.20 22.03 -2.02
N ALA A 258 -17.65 21.03 -1.32
CA ALA A 258 -17.46 21.06 0.14
C ALA A 258 -16.15 21.75 0.58
N GLY A 259 -15.29 22.15 -0.35
CA GLY A 259 -14.00 22.80 -0.04
C GLY A 259 -12.81 21.83 0.09
N VAL A 260 -12.97 20.57 -0.32
CA VAL A 260 -11.84 19.63 -0.42
C VAL A 260 -10.99 19.99 -1.64
N TRP A 261 -9.68 19.99 -1.51
CA TRP A 261 -8.77 20.26 -2.62
C TRP A 261 -8.21 18.95 -3.18
N LEU A 262 -8.20 18.87 -4.52
CA LEU A 262 -7.60 17.75 -5.24
C LEU A 262 -6.28 18.20 -5.89
N HIS A 263 -5.24 17.37 -5.73
CA HIS A 263 -3.92 17.63 -6.28
C HIS A 263 -3.54 16.48 -7.20
N ARG A 264 -3.18 16.78 -8.45
CA ARG A 264 -2.73 15.81 -9.45
C ARG A 264 -1.23 15.89 -9.61
N PHE A 265 -0.51 14.88 -9.12
CA PHE A 265 0.94 14.79 -9.21
C PHE A 265 1.37 14.60 -10.67
N GLN A 266 2.20 15.50 -11.19
CA GLN A 266 2.48 15.57 -12.62
C GLN A 266 3.62 14.69 -13.09
N PRO A 267 4.77 14.52 -12.36
CA PRO A 267 5.97 13.95 -12.95
C PRO A 267 5.92 12.47 -13.29
N SER A 268 5.15 11.70 -12.51
CA SER A 268 5.12 10.23 -12.62
C SER A 268 3.85 9.65 -12.00
N MET A 269 3.73 8.32 -11.98
CA MET A 269 2.71 7.64 -11.19
C MET A 269 2.89 7.97 -9.70
N TYR A 270 1.87 8.54 -9.07
CA TYR A 270 1.82 8.75 -7.62
C TYR A 270 1.19 7.52 -6.95
N HIS A 271 2.02 6.71 -6.32
CA HIS A 271 1.57 5.42 -5.77
C HIS A 271 1.62 5.37 -4.23
N VAL A 272 1.77 6.51 -3.60
CA VAL A 272 1.77 6.68 -2.12
C VAL A 272 0.42 6.29 -1.52
N LYS A 273 0.43 5.64 -0.36
CA LYS A 273 -0.76 5.33 0.43
C LYS A 273 -0.53 5.81 1.86
N GLN A 274 -1.02 7.01 2.13
CA GLN A 274 -0.88 7.63 3.45
C GLN A 274 -2.03 8.56 3.79
N VAL A 275 -2.31 8.70 5.07
CA VAL A 275 -3.21 9.71 5.63
C VAL A 275 -2.45 10.43 6.74
N ILE A 276 -2.43 11.75 6.69
CA ILE A 276 -1.81 12.62 7.67
C ILE A 276 -2.92 13.43 8.31
N ALA A 277 -3.14 13.28 9.61
CA ALA A 277 -4.19 14.00 10.33
C ALA A 277 -3.58 14.86 11.45
N ASP A 278 -3.98 16.09 11.47
CA ASP A 278 -3.49 17.12 12.39
C ASP A 278 -1.95 17.14 12.47
N HIS A 279 -1.38 17.13 13.68
CA HIS A 279 0.07 17.22 13.88
C HIS A 279 0.68 15.97 14.54
N THR A 280 -0.08 14.89 14.67
CA THR A 280 0.37 13.72 15.44
C THR A 280 0.00 12.39 14.83
N LEU A 281 -1.12 12.29 14.13
CA LEU A 281 -1.65 11.02 13.65
C LEU A 281 -1.29 10.81 12.18
N VAL A 282 -0.80 9.61 11.87
CA VAL A 282 -0.57 9.17 10.48
C VAL A 282 -1.05 7.73 10.30
N MET A 283 -1.49 7.41 9.09
CA MET A 283 -1.75 6.04 8.65
C MET A 283 -1.04 5.81 7.33
N PHE A 284 -0.39 4.66 7.20
CA PHE A 284 0.31 4.26 5.99
C PHE A 284 0.25 2.74 5.81
N GLY A 285 0.59 2.23 4.64
CA GLY A 285 0.59 0.79 4.38
C GLY A 285 0.32 0.47 2.92
N SER A 286 -0.38 -0.65 2.69
CA SER A 286 -0.72 -1.10 1.34
C SER A 286 -2.11 -0.65 0.88
N ALA A 287 -3.00 -0.24 1.81
CA ALA A 287 -4.40 0.08 1.53
C ALA A 287 -4.57 1.39 0.76
N ASN A 288 -5.22 1.31 -0.40
CA ASN A 288 -5.65 2.47 -1.17
C ASN A 288 -6.92 3.09 -0.56
N PHE A 289 -7.13 4.37 -0.80
CA PHE A 289 -8.36 5.05 -0.39
C PHE A 289 -9.48 4.80 -1.41
N ASN A 290 -9.83 3.54 -1.62
CA ASN A 290 -10.86 3.10 -2.57
C ASN A 290 -11.72 1.96 -2.00
N ALA A 291 -12.86 1.70 -2.66
CA ALA A 291 -13.79 0.66 -2.25
C ALA A 291 -13.17 -0.76 -2.30
N ARG A 292 -12.28 -1.02 -3.27
CA ARG A 292 -11.64 -2.32 -3.43
C ARG A 292 -10.76 -2.69 -2.24
N SER A 293 -9.85 -1.82 -1.83
CA SER A 293 -9.00 -2.06 -0.65
C SER A 293 -9.79 -2.17 0.64
N VAL A 294 -10.96 -1.53 0.69
CA VAL A 294 -11.83 -1.56 1.87
C VAL A 294 -12.62 -2.87 1.98
N TYR A 295 -13.05 -3.46 0.85
CA TYR A 295 -14.03 -4.57 0.86
C TYR A 295 -13.53 -5.88 0.25
N LYS A 296 -12.47 -5.88 -0.55
CA LYS A 296 -12.10 -7.05 -1.37
C LYS A 296 -10.69 -7.56 -1.14
N ASP A 297 -9.71 -6.67 -1.04
CA ASP A 297 -8.31 -7.07 -0.98
C ASP A 297 -7.84 -7.34 0.45
N GLU A 298 -6.88 -8.26 0.58
CA GLU A 298 -6.12 -8.41 1.81
C GLU A 298 -5.10 -7.28 1.88
N GLU A 299 -5.23 -6.42 2.87
CA GLU A 299 -4.41 -5.23 3.03
C GLU A 299 -3.76 -5.19 4.41
N VAL A 300 -2.77 -4.34 4.57
CA VAL A 300 -2.20 -3.98 5.86
C VAL A 300 -2.04 -2.48 5.96
N ALA A 301 -2.41 -1.93 7.10
CA ALA A 301 -2.11 -0.55 7.41
C ALA A 301 -1.49 -0.44 8.80
N VAL A 302 -0.73 0.61 9.00
CA VAL A 302 -0.15 0.99 10.28
C VAL A 302 -0.65 2.37 10.63
N VAL A 303 -1.19 2.49 11.83
CA VAL A 303 -1.58 3.77 12.41
C VAL A 303 -0.53 4.16 13.43
N ALA A 304 0.04 5.35 13.30
CA ALA A 304 1.05 5.86 14.22
C ALA A 304 0.61 7.18 14.84
N ILE A 305 0.89 7.32 16.13
CA ILE A 305 0.76 8.58 16.86
C ILE A 305 2.18 9.05 17.20
N ASP A 306 2.69 9.98 16.41
CA ASP A 306 4.04 10.50 16.53
C ASP A 306 4.13 11.86 15.82
N PRO A 307 4.37 12.96 16.57
CA PRO A 307 4.49 14.29 15.98
C PRO A 307 5.64 14.43 14.98
N HIS A 308 6.78 13.78 15.24
CA HIS A 308 7.95 13.87 14.36
C HIS A 308 7.71 13.13 13.04
N LEU A 309 7.18 11.91 13.09
CA LEU A 309 6.81 11.18 11.87
C LEU A 309 5.75 11.93 11.06
N ASN A 310 4.76 12.53 11.74
CA ASN A 310 3.74 13.35 11.10
C ASN A 310 4.36 14.56 10.39
N GLU A 311 5.32 15.26 11.03
CA GLU A 311 6.03 16.40 10.44
C GLU A 311 6.84 16.00 9.21
N VAL A 312 7.58 14.89 9.27
CA VAL A 312 8.34 14.35 8.14
C VAL A 312 7.43 14.06 6.95
N LEU A 313 6.34 13.31 7.18
CA LEU A 313 5.41 12.97 6.11
C LEU A 313 4.64 14.17 5.57
N ALA A 314 4.35 15.15 6.42
CA ALA A 314 3.76 16.41 5.99
C ALA A 314 4.74 17.24 5.13
N GLY A 315 6.03 17.25 5.47
CA GLY A 315 7.07 17.84 4.65
C GLY A 315 7.19 17.21 3.27
N ASP A 316 7.20 15.87 3.21
CA ASP A 316 7.19 15.11 1.95
C ASP A 316 5.94 15.41 1.11
N TYR A 317 4.77 15.44 1.75
CA TYR A 317 3.52 15.78 1.08
C TYR A 317 3.55 17.19 0.47
N LEU A 318 4.08 18.17 1.19
CA LEU A 318 4.21 19.54 0.68
C LEU A 318 5.22 19.66 -0.46
N ALA A 319 6.34 18.92 -0.40
CA ALA A 319 7.30 18.86 -1.50
C ALA A 319 6.70 18.22 -2.76
N ASP A 320 5.87 17.17 -2.59
CA ASP A 320 5.12 16.58 -3.70
C ASP A 320 4.04 17.55 -4.22
N LEU A 321 3.42 18.35 -3.35
CA LEU A 321 2.39 19.34 -3.70
C LEU A 321 2.92 20.41 -4.67
N ASP A 322 4.17 20.85 -4.52
CA ASP A 322 4.82 21.80 -5.42
C ASP A 322 4.94 21.27 -6.87
N ARG A 323 4.74 19.96 -7.05
CA ARG A 323 4.81 19.25 -8.33
C ARG A 323 3.43 18.82 -8.85
N CYS A 324 2.37 19.37 -8.28
CA CYS A 324 0.98 19.03 -8.60
C CYS A 324 0.24 20.15 -9.32
N ASP A 325 -0.70 19.77 -10.19
CA ASP A 325 -1.80 20.63 -10.56
C ASP A 325 -2.90 20.57 -9.51
N THR A 326 -3.30 21.73 -8.98
CA THR A 326 -4.33 21.82 -7.95
C THR A 326 -5.69 22.18 -8.55
N ILE A 327 -6.69 21.35 -8.23
CA ILE A 327 -8.09 21.57 -8.60
C ILE A 327 -8.85 22.02 -7.35
N ARG A 328 -9.41 23.22 -7.39
CA ARG A 328 -10.20 23.82 -6.30
C ARG A 328 -11.64 24.09 -6.68
N ASP A 329 -11.94 24.05 -7.96
CA ASP A 329 -13.25 24.36 -8.51
C ASP A 329 -13.69 23.29 -9.50
N ARG A 330 -14.96 22.98 -9.48
CA ARG A 330 -15.64 22.08 -10.42
C ARG A 330 -15.40 22.42 -11.90
N ASN A 331 -15.23 23.72 -12.20
CA ASN A 331 -15.00 24.18 -13.58
C ASN A 331 -13.62 23.79 -14.12
N GLN A 332 -12.69 23.38 -13.23
CA GLN A 332 -11.36 22.89 -13.59
C GLN A 332 -11.35 21.39 -13.94
N LEU A 333 -12.46 20.67 -13.68
CA LEU A 333 -12.61 19.28 -14.09
C LEU A 333 -12.86 19.17 -15.59
N ASP A 334 -12.28 18.17 -16.24
CA ASP A 334 -12.63 17.85 -17.63
C ASP A 334 -14.07 17.31 -17.68
N ARG A 335 -14.99 18.19 -18.14
CA ARG A 335 -16.41 17.87 -18.30
C ARG A 335 -16.78 17.55 -19.74
N SER A 336 -15.84 17.05 -20.54
CA SER A 336 -16.23 16.53 -21.85
C SER A 336 -17.34 15.48 -21.65
N TRP A 337 -18.38 15.55 -22.50
CA TRP A 337 -19.50 14.59 -22.44
C TRP A 337 -18.99 13.14 -22.52
N ALA A 338 -17.85 12.92 -23.19
CA ALA A 338 -17.19 11.62 -23.30
C ALA A 338 -16.60 11.15 -21.97
N ALA A 339 -15.96 12.03 -21.18
CA ALA A 339 -15.43 11.71 -19.86
C ALA A 339 -16.58 11.41 -18.87
N VAL A 340 -17.63 12.22 -18.87
CA VAL A 340 -18.83 12.01 -18.03
C VAL A 340 -19.56 10.71 -18.39
N ALA A 341 -19.70 10.40 -19.68
CA ALA A 341 -20.34 9.17 -20.13
C ALA A 341 -19.49 7.94 -19.77
N ALA A 342 -18.16 8.04 -19.90
CA ALA A 342 -17.23 6.99 -19.52
C ALA A 342 -17.28 6.74 -18.00
N GLY A 343 -17.24 7.78 -17.16
CA GLY A 343 -17.35 7.67 -15.71
C GLY A 343 -18.64 6.97 -15.29
N LYS A 344 -19.79 7.38 -15.84
CA LYS A 344 -21.09 6.73 -15.57
C LYS A 344 -21.16 5.28 -16.02
N ALA A 345 -20.56 4.95 -17.17
CA ALA A 345 -20.52 3.58 -17.70
C ALA A 345 -19.63 2.66 -16.82
N LEU A 346 -18.65 3.24 -16.12
CA LEU A 346 -17.70 2.52 -15.26
C LEU A 346 -18.21 2.34 -13.82
N LYS A 347 -19.25 3.06 -13.42
CA LYS A 347 -19.83 2.98 -12.08
C LYS A 347 -20.12 1.55 -11.57
N PRO A 348 -20.65 0.61 -12.39
CA PRO A 348 -20.82 -0.77 -11.97
C PRO A 348 -19.50 -1.52 -11.69
N LEU A 349 -18.37 -1.01 -12.20
CA LEU A 349 -17.03 -1.59 -12.04
C LEU A 349 -16.22 -0.93 -10.93
N GLU A 350 -16.80 0.02 -10.18
CA GLU A 350 -16.10 0.75 -9.10
C GLU A 350 -15.54 -0.19 -8.01
N SER A 351 -16.25 -1.29 -7.75
CA SER A 351 -15.78 -2.32 -6.80
C SER A 351 -14.65 -3.19 -7.35
N GLU A 352 -14.33 -3.07 -8.65
CA GLU A 352 -13.27 -3.82 -9.33
C GLU A 352 -11.99 -2.99 -9.52
N MET A 353 -12.05 -1.70 -9.26
CA MET A 353 -10.97 -0.73 -9.37
C MET A 353 -10.38 -0.37 -8.02
#